data_8f4b03a642928195c71a5dca1379f28c
#
_entry.id   8f4b03a642928195c71a5dca1379f28c
#
_cell.length_a   1.000
_cell.length_b   1.000
_cell.length_c   1.000
_cell.angle_alpha   90.00
_cell.angle_beta   90.00
_cell.angle_gamma   90.00
#
_symmetry.space_group_name_H-M   'P 1'
#
loop_
_entity.id
_entity.type
_entity.pdbx_description
1 polymer ?
#
loop_
_entity_poly.entity_id
_entity_poly.type
_entity_poly.pdbx_seq_one_letter_code
_entity_poly.pdbx_strand_id
1 'polypeptide(L)'
;MTNDLSLVPDEARARIGTETSRAQGRVVKREFQRWAAAVKDRNPLYFDADAARVSGYRDVIAPPLYVQYVTLGVADLDALRPDGTPGGGAGDIALPACPRRMAGGEDWQFHAPVYDGDVITSTRRVADIQEKNGRSGRFVLVTWLSAYTNQDGVVVAEARSSMIARP
;
A
#
# COMPACT_ATOMS: atom_id res chain seq x y z
N MET A 1 -17.36 31.77 20.88
CA MET A 1 -17.77 30.37 20.67
C MET A 1 -17.12 29.91 19.37
N THR A 2 -15.97 29.26 19.45
CA THR A 2 -15.33 28.64 18.30
C THR A 2 -16.21 27.47 17.88
N ASN A 3 -16.82 27.60 16.72
CA ASN A 3 -17.62 26.53 16.11
C ASN A 3 -16.64 25.37 15.83
N ASP A 4 -16.61 24.39 16.71
CA ASP A 4 -15.67 23.25 16.65
C ASP A 4 -16.20 22.23 15.63
N LEU A 5 -16.28 22.66 14.36
CA LEU A 5 -16.69 21.82 13.25
C LEU A 5 -15.71 20.65 13.11
N SER A 6 -16.28 19.45 12.90
CA SER A 6 -15.48 18.25 12.64
C SER A 6 -14.61 18.45 11.39
N LEU A 7 -13.34 18.04 11.49
CA LEU A 7 -12.42 17.99 10.34
C LEU A 7 -12.77 16.88 9.34
N VAL A 8 -13.63 15.93 9.75
CA VAL A 8 -14.05 14.79 8.95
C VAL A 8 -15.48 15.02 8.47
N PRO A 9 -15.73 15.32 7.17
CA PRO A 9 -17.05 15.44 6.61
C PRO A 9 -17.80 14.09 6.65
N ASP A 10 -19.11 14.12 6.65
CA ASP A 10 -19.95 12.90 6.63
C ASP A 10 -19.70 12.05 5.39
N GLU A 11 -19.43 12.66 4.24
CA GLU A 11 -19.06 11.97 3.01
C GLU A 11 -17.76 11.16 3.15
N ALA A 12 -16.77 11.70 3.88
CA ALA A 12 -15.55 10.98 4.19
C ALA A 12 -15.82 9.81 5.15
N ARG A 13 -16.66 10.00 6.18
CA ARG A 13 -17.07 8.94 7.10
C ARG A 13 -17.80 7.80 6.38
N ALA A 14 -18.64 8.11 5.41
CA ALA A 14 -19.37 7.13 4.60
C ALA A 14 -18.43 6.23 3.77
N ARG A 15 -17.16 6.62 3.58
CA ARG A 15 -16.16 5.79 2.89
C ARG A 15 -15.60 4.66 3.76
N ILE A 16 -15.80 4.67 5.08
CA ILE A 16 -15.35 3.60 5.97
C ILE A 16 -15.99 2.27 5.55
N GLY A 17 -15.15 1.24 5.39
CA GLY A 17 -15.53 -0.09 4.92
C GLY A 17 -15.55 -0.25 3.40
N THR A 18 -15.52 0.84 2.61
CA THR A 18 -15.58 0.74 1.14
C THR A 18 -14.22 0.40 0.54
N GLU A 19 -14.23 -0.40 -0.54
CA GLU A 19 -13.06 -0.63 -1.38
C GLU A 19 -12.71 0.66 -2.14
N THR A 20 -11.46 1.07 -2.08
CA THR A 20 -10.97 2.31 -2.71
C THR A 20 -10.11 2.05 -3.94
N SER A 21 -9.50 0.87 -4.03
CA SER A 21 -8.76 0.47 -5.21
C SER A 21 -8.66 -1.05 -5.32
N ARG A 22 -8.57 -1.50 -6.56
CA ARG A 22 -8.24 -2.88 -6.93
C ARG A 22 -7.27 -2.83 -8.11
N ALA A 23 -6.18 -3.60 -8.02
CA ALA A 23 -5.19 -3.69 -9.07
C ALA A 23 -4.66 -5.10 -9.19
N GLN A 24 -4.07 -5.43 -10.32
CA GLN A 24 -3.50 -6.75 -10.57
C GLN A 24 -2.19 -6.62 -11.34
N GLY A 25 -1.24 -7.51 -11.01
CA GLY A 25 0.02 -7.59 -11.73
C GLY A 25 0.60 -8.99 -11.71
N ARG A 26 1.34 -9.33 -12.77
CA ARG A 26 2.06 -10.60 -12.89
C ARG A 26 3.46 -10.46 -12.33
N VAL A 27 3.85 -11.40 -11.49
CA VAL A 27 5.21 -11.50 -10.95
C VAL A 27 6.13 -12.07 -12.02
N VAL A 28 7.22 -11.38 -12.30
CA VAL A 28 8.24 -11.77 -13.27
C VAL A 28 9.59 -11.84 -12.56
N LYS A 29 10.23 -13.01 -12.60
CA LYS A 29 11.52 -13.28 -11.93
C LYS A 29 12.57 -12.21 -12.21
N ARG A 30 12.78 -11.89 -13.49
CA ARG A 30 13.74 -10.86 -13.90
C ARG A 30 13.44 -9.50 -13.28
N GLU A 31 12.16 -9.14 -13.17
CA GLU A 31 11.77 -7.84 -12.63
C GLU A 31 11.97 -7.76 -11.12
N PHE A 32 11.58 -8.78 -10.37
CA PHE A 32 11.81 -8.74 -8.92
C PHE A 32 13.31 -8.83 -8.57
N GLN A 33 14.13 -9.53 -9.36
CA GLN A 33 15.58 -9.54 -9.18
C GLN A 33 16.20 -8.16 -9.46
N ARG A 34 15.73 -7.46 -10.51
CA ARG A 34 16.14 -6.08 -10.79
C ARG A 34 15.72 -5.12 -9.68
N TRP A 35 14.50 -5.30 -9.16
CA TRP A 35 14.02 -4.51 -8.02
C TRP A 35 14.88 -4.74 -6.78
N ALA A 36 15.15 -5.99 -6.41
CA ALA A 36 16.04 -6.33 -5.29
C ALA A 36 17.44 -5.73 -5.47
N ALA A 37 18.01 -5.83 -6.67
CA ALA A 37 19.30 -5.24 -6.97
C ALA A 37 19.29 -3.71 -6.84
N ALA A 38 18.22 -3.04 -7.27
CA ALA A 38 18.09 -1.58 -7.20
C ALA A 38 18.05 -1.07 -5.75
N VAL A 39 17.38 -1.81 -4.85
CA VAL A 39 17.35 -1.50 -3.41
C VAL A 39 18.55 -2.10 -2.64
N LYS A 40 19.50 -2.72 -3.35
CA LYS A 40 20.71 -3.36 -2.80
C LYS A 40 20.43 -4.51 -1.84
N ASP A 41 19.27 -5.16 -1.96
CA ASP A 41 18.94 -6.37 -1.21
C ASP A 41 19.58 -7.58 -1.91
N ARG A 42 20.58 -8.18 -1.26
CA ARG A 42 21.38 -9.29 -1.77
C ARG A 42 20.95 -10.63 -1.18
N ASN A 43 19.77 -10.74 -0.62
CA ASN A 43 19.30 -12.00 -0.06
C ASN A 43 19.35 -13.11 -1.13
N PRO A 44 20.10 -14.21 -0.91
CA PRO A 44 20.26 -15.27 -1.90
C PRO A 44 18.94 -15.94 -2.29
N LEU A 45 17.92 -15.89 -1.46
CA LEU A 45 16.60 -16.43 -1.74
C LEU A 45 15.93 -15.84 -3.00
N TYR A 46 16.37 -14.66 -3.43
CA TYR A 46 15.84 -13.99 -4.62
C TYR A 46 16.58 -14.32 -5.91
N PHE A 47 17.84 -14.85 -5.77
CA PHE A 47 18.75 -14.99 -6.90
C PHE A 47 19.22 -16.43 -7.13
N ASP A 48 19.36 -17.22 -6.07
CA ASP A 48 19.92 -18.57 -6.07
C ASP A 48 18.83 -19.61 -5.75
N ALA A 49 18.50 -20.42 -6.76
CA ALA A 49 17.46 -21.43 -6.61
C ALA A 49 17.86 -22.57 -5.66
N ASP A 50 19.17 -22.87 -5.54
CA ASP A 50 19.61 -23.92 -4.64
C ASP A 50 19.57 -23.43 -3.19
N ALA A 51 19.96 -22.19 -2.93
CA ALA A 51 19.80 -21.56 -1.63
C ALA A 51 18.34 -21.48 -1.21
N ALA A 52 17.44 -21.14 -2.15
CA ALA A 52 16.00 -21.11 -1.90
C ALA A 52 15.46 -22.52 -1.55
N ARG A 53 15.86 -23.57 -2.29
CA ARG A 53 15.42 -24.96 -2.03
C ARG A 53 15.93 -25.49 -0.68
N VAL A 54 17.18 -25.21 -0.33
CA VAL A 54 17.73 -25.55 0.98
C VAL A 54 16.94 -24.88 2.12
N SER A 55 16.40 -23.68 1.84
CA SER A 55 15.56 -22.94 2.79
C SER A 55 14.08 -23.35 2.78
N GLY A 56 13.70 -24.40 2.02
CA GLY A 56 12.34 -24.94 1.97
C GLY A 56 11.40 -24.32 0.93
N TYR A 57 11.90 -23.46 0.04
CA TYR A 57 11.12 -22.89 -1.05
C TYR A 57 11.24 -23.74 -2.33
N ARG A 58 10.22 -23.74 -3.18
CA ARG A 58 10.24 -24.51 -4.44
C ARG A 58 11.18 -23.93 -5.50
N ASP A 59 11.42 -22.62 -5.47
CA ASP A 59 12.32 -21.84 -6.35
C ASP A 59 12.63 -20.53 -5.65
N VAL A 60 13.39 -19.63 -6.31
CA VAL A 60 13.59 -18.26 -5.83
C VAL A 60 12.26 -17.57 -5.59
N ILE A 61 12.19 -16.78 -4.52
CA ILE A 61 11.00 -16.03 -4.15
C ILE A 61 11.16 -14.55 -4.48
N ALA A 62 10.06 -13.86 -4.73
CA ALA A 62 10.06 -12.41 -4.82
C ALA A 62 10.33 -11.78 -3.43
N PRO A 63 11.04 -10.64 -3.34
CA PRO A 63 11.16 -9.89 -2.10
C PRO A 63 9.78 -9.56 -1.51
N PRO A 64 9.58 -9.61 -0.19
CA PRO A 64 8.26 -9.47 0.42
C PRO A 64 7.49 -8.22 -0.03
N LEU A 65 8.13 -7.04 -0.05
CA LEU A 65 7.47 -5.79 -0.47
C LEU A 65 7.26 -5.66 -1.99
N TYR A 66 7.80 -6.59 -2.78
CA TYR A 66 7.59 -6.58 -4.23
C TYR A 66 6.12 -6.75 -4.62
N VAL A 67 5.29 -7.35 -3.76
CA VAL A 67 3.83 -7.47 -3.99
C VAL A 67 3.14 -6.12 -4.14
N GLN A 68 3.61 -5.10 -3.44
CA GLN A 68 3.13 -3.73 -3.62
C GLN A 68 3.55 -3.18 -4.99
N TYR A 69 4.83 -3.34 -5.33
CA TYR A 69 5.36 -2.85 -6.60
C TYR A 69 4.67 -3.47 -7.81
N VAL A 70 4.46 -4.79 -7.82
CA VAL A 70 3.86 -5.50 -8.96
C VAL A 70 2.40 -5.10 -9.22
N THR A 71 1.70 -4.57 -8.23
CA THR A 71 0.31 -4.09 -8.35
C THR A 71 0.20 -2.57 -8.52
N LEU A 72 1.32 -1.85 -8.44
CA LEU A 72 1.38 -0.43 -8.71
C LEU A 72 1.23 -0.14 -10.16
N GLY A 73 0.42 0.14 -10.90
CA GLY A 73 0.41 0.49 -12.34
C GLY A 73 1.49 1.53 -12.71
N VAL A 74 1.56 1.87 -13.95
CA VAL A 74 2.40 2.98 -14.42
C VAL A 74 1.78 4.29 -13.95
N ALA A 75 2.57 5.13 -13.27
CA ALA A 75 2.10 6.44 -12.83
C ALA A 75 1.79 7.32 -14.04
N ASP A 76 0.63 7.96 -14.03
CA ASP A 76 0.32 9.05 -14.96
C ASP A 76 1.10 10.29 -14.51
N LEU A 77 2.14 10.62 -15.27
CA LEU A 77 3.02 11.73 -14.93
C LEU A 77 2.32 13.09 -15.04
N ASP A 78 1.31 13.21 -15.90
CA ASP A 78 0.54 14.44 -16.07
C ASP A 78 -0.44 14.67 -14.91
N ALA A 79 -0.77 13.61 -14.16
CA ALA A 79 -1.63 13.67 -12.99
C ALA A 79 -0.86 13.94 -11.68
N LEU A 80 0.47 14.05 -11.72
CA LEU A 80 1.26 14.34 -10.53
C LEU A 80 1.10 15.82 -10.11
N ARG A 81 1.14 16.03 -8.79
CA ARG A 81 1.23 17.35 -8.20
C ARG A 81 2.65 17.95 -8.43
N PRO A 82 2.84 19.26 -8.27
CA PRO A 82 4.16 19.89 -8.41
C PRO A 82 5.25 19.31 -7.49
N ASP A 83 4.87 18.70 -6.35
CA ASP A 83 5.77 18.02 -5.41
C ASP A 83 6.05 16.55 -5.78
N GLY A 84 5.55 16.08 -6.95
CA GLY A 84 5.72 14.72 -7.43
C GLY A 84 4.80 13.68 -6.78
N THR A 85 3.90 14.08 -5.89
CA THR A 85 2.92 13.16 -5.30
C THR A 85 1.73 12.94 -6.23
N PRO A 86 1.10 11.75 -6.24
CA PRO A 86 -0.07 11.49 -7.05
C PRO A 86 -1.21 12.47 -6.71
N GLY A 87 -1.77 13.13 -7.71
CA GLY A 87 -3.00 13.93 -7.61
C GLY A 87 -4.21 13.02 -7.40
N GLY A 88 -5.20 13.49 -6.64
CA GLY A 88 -6.40 12.80 -6.19
C GLY A 88 -6.95 11.70 -7.09
N GLY A 89 -6.62 10.45 -6.78
CA GLY A 89 -7.21 9.28 -7.43
C GLY A 89 -8.53 8.86 -6.77
N ALA A 90 -9.22 7.89 -7.38
CA ALA A 90 -10.49 7.35 -6.88
C ALA A 90 -10.42 6.82 -5.42
N GLY A 91 -9.20 6.52 -4.95
CA GLY A 91 -8.94 6.09 -3.57
C GLY A 91 -8.69 7.23 -2.58
N ASP A 92 -8.68 8.48 -3.03
CA ASP A 92 -8.44 9.61 -2.14
C ASP A 92 -9.66 9.91 -1.26
N ILE A 93 -9.40 10.30 -0.02
CA ILE A 93 -10.43 10.71 0.93
C ILE A 93 -10.49 12.24 0.94
N ALA A 94 -11.67 12.78 0.58
CA ALA A 94 -11.90 14.21 0.56
C ALA A 94 -11.90 14.78 1.98
N LEU A 95 -10.87 15.53 2.33
CA LEU A 95 -10.72 16.23 3.60
C LEU A 95 -10.36 17.69 3.31
N PRO A 96 -11.34 18.51 2.89
CA PRO A 96 -11.09 19.88 2.42
C PRO A 96 -10.50 20.78 3.50
N ALA A 97 -10.81 20.54 4.77
CA ALA A 97 -10.22 21.26 5.90
C ALA A 97 -8.79 20.82 6.23
N CYS A 98 -8.26 19.77 5.59
CA CYS A 98 -6.96 19.17 5.88
C CYS A 98 -6.14 18.98 4.60
N PRO A 99 -5.67 20.06 3.96
CA PRO A 99 -4.92 19.95 2.69
C PRO A 99 -3.51 19.39 2.84
N ARG A 100 -2.91 19.51 4.02
CA ARG A 100 -1.54 19.01 4.27
C ARG A 100 -1.59 17.55 4.66
N ARG A 101 -0.93 16.70 3.86
CA ARG A 101 -0.95 15.23 4.02
C ARG A 101 0.46 14.67 4.16
N MET A 102 0.60 13.67 5.02
CA MET A 102 1.86 12.93 5.20
C MET A 102 1.58 11.46 5.49
N ALA A 103 2.52 10.59 5.17
CA ALA A 103 2.46 9.20 5.57
C ALA A 103 2.45 9.08 7.10
N GLY A 104 1.61 8.20 7.64
CA GLY A 104 1.48 7.96 9.08
C GLY A 104 2.26 6.72 9.53
N GLY A 105 2.37 5.73 8.68
CA GLY A 105 3.07 4.47 8.94
C GLY A 105 2.42 3.30 8.21
N GLU A 106 3.16 2.20 8.16
CA GLU A 106 2.69 0.94 7.57
C GLU A 106 3.13 -0.24 8.44
N ASP A 107 2.22 -1.21 8.59
CA ASP A 107 2.47 -2.52 9.18
C ASP A 107 2.15 -3.58 8.15
N TRP A 108 3.05 -4.54 7.96
CA TRP A 108 2.93 -5.61 7.00
C TRP A 108 2.94 -6.99 7.65
N GLN A 109 2.10 -7.88 7.14
CA GLN A 109 2.10 -9.30 7.46
C GLN A 109 2.25 -10.10 6.17
N PHE A 110 3.26 -10.99 6.12
CA PHE A 110 3.54 -11.85 4.98
C PHE A 110 3.17 -13.29 5.35
N HIS A 111 2.27 -13.89 4.57
CA HIS A 111 1.67 -15.19 4.89
C HIS A 111 2.20 -16.32 4.01
N ALA A 112 2.56 -16.01 2.76
CA ALA A 112 3.06 -16.99 1.81
C ALA A 112 4.10 -16.38 0.86
N PRO A 113 5.07 -17.19 0.40
CA PRO A 113 6.04 -16.75 -0.60
C PRO A 113 5.36 -16.53 -1.95
N VAL A 114 5.92 -15.58 -2.71
CA VAL A 114 5.46 -15.23 -4.06
C VAL A 114 6.53 -15.63 -5.06
N TYR A 115 6.12 -16.25 -6.17
CA TYR A 115 7.01 -16.83 -7.16
C TYR A 115 6.84 -16.21 -8.55
N ASP A 116 7.79 -16.50 -9.42
CA ASP A 116 7.68 -16.21 -10.85
C ASP A 116 6.39 -16.81 -11.44
N GLY A 117 5.67 -16.01 -12.21
CA GLY A 117 4.41 -16.39 -12.85
C GLY A 117 3.17 -16.15 -12.00
N ASP A 118 3.27 -15.93 -10.69
CA ASP A 118 2.12 -15.61 -9.85
C ASP A 118 1.43 -14.33 -10.35
N VAL A 119 0.12 -14.31 -10.24
CA VAL A 119 -0.71 -13.14 -10.54
C VAL A 119 -1.28 -12.60 -9.25
N ILE A 120 -0.80 -11.46 -8.82
CA ILE A 120 -1.20 -10.84 -7.55
C ILE A 120 -2.31 -9.84 -7.81
N THR A 121 -3.41 -9.98 -7.09
CA THR A 121 -4.49 -9.00 -6.99
C THR A 121 -4.36 -8.27 -5.67
N SER A 122 -4.25 -6.94 -5.70
CA SER A 122 -4.36 -6.11 -4.51
C SER A 122 -5.76 -5.52 -4.40
N THR A 123 -6.30 -5.49 -3.18
CA THR A 123 -7.51 -4.75 -2.84
C THR A 123 -7.20 -3.83 -1.66
N ARG A 124 -7.72 -2.63 -1.67
CA ARG A 124 -7.54 -1.65 -0.60
C ARG A 124 -8.88 -1.08 -0.17
N ARG A 125 -9.14 -1.03 1.14
CA ARG A 125 -10.36 -0.45 1.71
C ARG A 125 -10.03 0.53 2.81
N VAL A 126 -10.92 1.50 3.02
CA VAL A 126 -10.84 2.38 4.19
C VAL A 126 -11.23 1.58 5.42
N ALA A 127 -10.33 1.48 6.37
CA ALA A 127 -10.59 0.80 7.64
C ALA A 127 -11.17 1.74 8.68
N ASP A 128 -10.65 2.99 8.72
CA ASP A 128 -11.04 3.95 9.75
C ASP A 128 -10.65 5.38 9.35
N ILE A 129 -11.43 6.35 9.85
CA ILE A 129 -11.13 7.79 9.73
C ILE A 129 -11.40 8.43 11.08
N GLN A 130 -10.35 8.84 11.77
CA GLN A 130 -10.43 9.41 13.12
C GLN A 130 -9.89 10.83 13.16
N GLU A 131 -10.63 11.71 13.77
CA GLU A 131 -10.09 12.99 14.22
C GLU A 131 -9.36 12.81 15.54
N LYS A 132 -8.17 13.38 15.66
CA LYS A 132 -7.31 13.29 16.84
C LYS A 132 -6.74 14.65 17.22
N ASN A 133 -6.44 14.80 18.51
CA ASN A 133 -5.71 15.92 19.05
C ASN A 133 -4.27 15.49 19.33
N GLY A 134 -3.32 16.12 18.65
CA GLY A 134 -1.90 15.93 18.90
C GLY A 134 -1.26 17.16 19.56
N ARG A 135 0.02 17.06 19.90
CA ARG A 135 0.78 18.16 20.47
C ARG A 135 0.74 19.43 19.61
N SER A 136 0.68 19.28 18.28
CA SER A 136 0.67 20.38 17.30
C SER A 136 -0.73 20.73 16.79
N GLY A 137 -1.79 20.37 17.51
CA GLY A 137 -3.18 20.63 17.14
C GLY A 137 -3.92 19.42 16.57
N ARG A 138 -5.14 19.69 16.11
CA ARG A 138 -6.03 18.68 15.55
C ARG A 138 -5.50 18.13 14.23
N PHE A 139 -5.78 16.85 13.95
CA PHE A 139 -5.49 16.20 12.69
C PHE A 139 -6.46 15.04 12.43
N VAL A 140 -6.53 14.60 11.21
CA VAL A 140 -7.29 13.41 10.82
C VAL A 140 -6.31 12.28 10.52
N LEU A 141 -6.54 11.12 11.11
CA LEU A 141 -5.85 9.87 10.79
C LEU A 141 -6.77 9.01 9.92
N VAL A 142 -6.36 8.77 8.69
CA VAL A 142 -7.04 7.83 7.80
C VAL A 142 -6.25 6.53 7.78
N THR A 143 -6.93 5.41 7.98
CA THR A 143 -6.32 4.07 7.97
C THR A 143 -6.93 3.24 6.85
N TRP A 144 -6.09 2.54 6.10
CA TRP A 144 -6.48 1.56 5.09
C TRP A 144 -5.99 0.17 5.46
N LEU A 145 -6.72 -0.82 4.98
CA LEU A 145 -6.29 -2.21 4.93
C LEU A 145 -6.17 -2.63 3.47
N SER A 146 -5.03 -3.22 3.12
CA SER A 146 -4.76 -3.80 1.81
C SER A 146 -4.55 -5.29 1.96
N ALA A 147 -5.12 -6.09 1.06
CA ALA A 147 -4.87 -7.52 0.95
C ALA A 147 -4.30 -7.82 -0.43
N TYR A 148 -3.31 -8.70 -0.48
CA TYR A 148 -2.65 -9.18 -1.69
C TYR A 148 -2.91 -10.67 -1.81
N THR A 149 -3.59 -11.07 -2.89
CA THR A 149 -4.05 -12.44 -3.10
C THR A 149 -3.50 -12.96 -4.42
N ASN A 150 -3.00 -14.18 -4.43
CA ASN A 150 -2.54 -14.81 -5.67
C ASN A 150 -3.71 -15.37 -6.49
N GLN A 151 -3.43 -15.95 -7.69
CA GLN A 151 -4.40 -16.53 -8.59
C GLN A 151 -5.20 -17.70 -8.01
N ASP A 152 -4.69 -18.34 -6.96
CA ASP A 152 -5.32 -19.49 -6.29
C ASP A 152 -6.20 -19.06 -5.10
N GLY A 153 -6.37 -17.74 -4.90
CA GLY A 153 -7.15 -17.19 -3.79
C GLY A 153 -6.40 -17.17 -2.44
N VAL A 154 -5.10 -17.46 -2.43
CA VAL A 154 -4.29 -17.42 -1.21
C VAL A 154 -3.88 -15.99 -0.91
N VAL A 155 -4.17 -15.51 0.29
CA VAL A 155 -3.67 -14.21 0.77
C VAL A 155 -2.17 -14.36 1.05
N VAL A 156 -1.35 -13.69 0.25
CA VAL A 156 0.12 -13.76 0.36
C VAL A 156 0.68 -12.68 1.28
N ALA A 157 0.01 -11.53 1.36
CA ALA A 157 0.37 -10.45 2.26
C ALA A 157 -0.84 -9.57 2.62
N GLU A 158 -0.76 -8.91 3.76
CA GLU A 158 -1.68 -7.87 4.19
C GLU A 158 -0.89 -6.65 4.67
N ALA A 159 -1.45 -5.47 4.46
CA ALA A 159 -0.86 -4.23 4.93
C ALA A 159 -1.92 -3.33 5.60
N ARG A 160 -1.53 -2.74 6.72
CA ARG A 160 -2.25 -1.64 7.36
C ARG A 160 -1.45 -0.37 7.17
N SER A 161 -1.96 0.57 6.40
CA SER A 161 -1.30 1.86 6.15
C SER A 161 -2.12 3.01 6.71
N SER A 162 -1.46 4.10 7.06
CA SER A 162 -2.13 5.30 7.56
C SER A 162 -1.59 6.58 6.92
N MET A 163 -2.45 7.58 6.90
CA MET A 163 -2.13 8.95 6.47
C MET A 163 -2.59 9.94 7.54
N ILE A 164 -1.76 10.90 7.83
CA ILE A 164 -2.07 12.04 8.67
C ILE A 164 -2.44 13.22 7.76
N ALA A 165 -3.64 13.79 7.97
CA ALA A 165 -4.08 14.99 7.28
C ALA A 165 -4.28 16.14 8.29
N ARG A 166 -3.77 17.33 7.99
CA ARG A 166 -3.80 18.50 8.86
C ARG A 166 -4.41 19.72 8.17
N PRO A 167 -5.09 20.57 8.96
CA PRO A 167 -5.53 21.89 8.53
C PRO A 167 -4.38 22.78 8.06
#